data_20e2798429cc8c197ba9e01e5503c5d5
#
_entry.id   20e2798429cc8c197ba9e01e5503c5d5
#
_cell.length_a   1.000
_cell.length_b   1.000
_cell.length_c   1.000
_cell.angle_alpha   90.00
_cell.angle_beta   90.00
_cell.angle_gamma   90.00
#
_symmetry.space_group_name_H-M   'P 1'
#
loop_
_entity.id
_entity.type
_entity.pdbx_description
1 polymer ?
#
loop_
_entity_poly.entity_id
_entity_poly.type
_entity_poly.pdbx_seq_one_letter_code
_entity_poly.pdbx_strand_id
1 'polypeptide(L)'
;GALDFAQQTALDGLDVYTGGVDAYSTLGWFDDALLSTVIARSDYQLAGLIFHELAHQVVYRAGDTTFNESFASTVEREGLRRWLALHGDPELLLRADLDRERQNEFVSLVADSQEKFSELYDSELSTEKKRLEKITLQEELRKEYASLKISWEGYAGYDGWFSKPLNNAQLSTVSAYNDLVPFFNDELNAVAGDLESFYRRVEALSKLDAAELAFLAG
;
A
#
# COMPACT_ATOMS: atom_id res chain seq x y z
N GLY A 1 -9.07 12.75 20.73
CA GLY A 1 -7.96 12.18 19.93
C GLY A 1 -8.43 11.66 18.57
N ALA A 2 -7.60 10.90 17.86
CA ALA A 2 -7.93 10.38 16.53
C ALA A 2 -9.22 9.55 16.51
N LEU A 3 -9.43 8.73 17.54
CA LEU A 3 -10.66 7.92 17.66
C LEU A 3 -11.91 8.78 17.87
N ASP A 4 -11.83 9.88 18.62
CA ASP A 4 -12.97 10.78 18.83
C ASP A 4 -13.32 11.50 17.53
N PHE A 5 -12.31 11.94 16.78
CA PHE A 5 -12.49 12.53 15.47
C PHE A 5 -13.11 11.53 14.47
N ALA A 6 -12.61 10.29 14.45
CA ALA A 6 -13.15 9.23 13.62
C ALA A 6 -14.63 8.94 13.93
N GLN A 7 -15.00 8.90 15.22
CA GLN A 7 -16.39 8.73 15.64
C GLN A 7 -17.26 9.89 15.19
N GLN A 8 -16.79 11.14 15.34
CA GLN A 8 -17.54 12.32 14.90
C GLN A 8 -17.77 12.30 13.39
N THR A 9 -16.75 12.00 12.60
CA THR A 9 -16.84 11.90 11.13
C THR A 9 -17.79 10.77 10.69
N ALA A 10 -17.79 9.64 11.41
CA ALA A 10 -18.71 8.54 11.14
C ALA A 10 -20.18 8.91 11.42
N LEU A 11 -20.46 9.79 12.39
CA LEU A 11 -21.81 10.32 12.66
C LEU A 11 -22.35 11.15 11.48
N ASP A 12 -21.47 11.76 10.69
CA ASP A 12 -21.83 12.48 9.45
C ASP A 12 -22.15 11.53 8.28
N GLY A 13 -22.09 10.22 8.52
CA GLY A 13 -22.41 9.18 7.52
C GLY A 13 -21.25 8.85 6.57
N LEU A 14 -20.04 9.30 6.87
CA LEU A 14 -18.85 9.02 6.07
C LEU A 14 -18.19 7.69 6.51
N ASP A 15 -17.59 6.99 5.55
CA ASP A 15 -16.73 5.85 5.83
C ASP A 15 -15.43 6.37 6.49
N VAL A 16 -15.05 5.77 7.61
CA VAL A 16 -13.84 6.13 8.35
C VAL A 16 -13.00 4.89 8.62
N TYR A 17 -11.71 5.02 8.44
CA TYR A 17 -10.73 4.01 8.81
C TYR A 17 -9.62 4.61 9.69
N THR A 18 -9.29 3.92 10.77
CA THR A 18 -8.15 4.24 11.62
C THR A 18 -7.20 3.06 11.61
N GLY A 19 -6.06 3.23 10.96
CA GLY A 19 -4.95 2.28 10.95
C GLY A 19 -3.90 2.66 12.00
N GLY A 20 -3.10 1.66 12.42
CA GLY A 20 -1.85 1.94 13.12
C GLY A 20 -0.81 2.46 12.13
N VAL A 21 0.07 3.34 12.58
CA VAL A 21 1.25 3.76 11.83
C VAL A 21 2.44 2.96 12.36
N ASP A 22 3.09 2.22 11.50
CA ASP A 22 4.23 1.37 11.88
C ASP A 22 5.54 2.15 11.99
N ALA A 23 5.68 3.20 11.18
CA ALA A 23 6.79 4.12 11.20
C ALA A 23 6.26 5.56 11.03
N TYR A 24 7.08 6.52 11.36
CA TYR A 24 6.83 7.93 11.17
C TYR A 24 8.10 8.59 10.66
N SER A 25 8.03 9.18 9.46
CA SER A 25 9.12 9.95 8.90
C SER A 25 8.80 11.44 8.94
N THR A 26 9.76 12.23 9.42
CA THR A 26 9.72 13.70 9.37
C THR A 26 10.37 14.25 8.10
N LEU A 27 10.56 13.41 7.09
CA LEU A 27 11.23 13.76 5.83
C LEU A 27 12.64 14.33 6.04
N GLY A 28 13.34 13.86 7.08
CA GLY A 28 14.70 14.31 7.41
C GLY A 28 14.78 15.65 8.16
N TRP A 29 13.66 16.22 8.60
CA TRP A 29 13.67 17.43 9.42
C TRP A 29 14.12 17.19 10.87
N PHE A 30 13.98 15.96 11.37
CA PHE A 30 14.40 15.53 12.70
C PHE A 30 15.03 14.13 12.61
N ASP A 31 15.75 13.74 13.67
CA ASP A 31 16.27 12.38 13.83
C ASP A 31 15.10 11.45 14.18
N ASP A 32 14.53 10.79 13.17
CA ASP A 32 13.40 9.88 13.37
C ASP A 32 13.87 8.61 14.08
N ALA A 33 13.28 8.35 15.25
CA ALA A 33 13.61 7.16 16.01
C ALA A 33 12.86 5.93 15.47
N LEU A 34 13.56 4.80 15.35
CA LEU A 34 12.90 3.51 15.12
C LEU A 34 12.06 3.15 16.34
N LEU A 35 10.77 2.95 16.12
CA LEU A 35 9.85 2.57 17.19
C LEU A 35 10.14 1.14 17.65
N SER A 36 9.96 0.87 18.95
CA SER A 36 10.14 -0.46 19.53
C SER A 36 9.23 -1.53 18.87
N THR A 37 8.10 -1.13 18.29
CA THR A 37 7.17 -1.98 17.55
C THR A 37 7.75 -2.54 16.25
N VAL A 38 8.71 -1.83 15.63
CA VAL A 38 9.32 -2.27 14.37
C VAL A 38 10.64 -3.01 14.57
N ILE A 39 11.35 -2.78 15.69
CA ILE A 39 12.61 -3.47 16.00
C ILE A 39 12.43 -4.99 16.17
N ALA A 40 11.24 -5.43 16.54
CA ALA A 40 10.90 -6.86 16.68
C ALA A 40 10.64 -7.57 15.34
N ARG A 41 10.66 -6.87 14.21
CA ARG A 41 10.51 -7.46 12.88
C ARG A 41 11.76 -8.25 12.48
N SER A 42 11.62 -9.11 11.47
CA SER A 42 12.79 -9.76 10.86
C SER A 42 13.69 -8.72 10.17
N ASP A 43 14.98 -9.03 10.05
CA ASP A 43 15.97 -8.11 9.47
C ASP A 43 15.58 -7.62 8.08
N TYR A 44 15.02 -8.48 7.23
CA TYR A 44 14.60 -8.07 5.89
C TYR A 44 13.35 -7.18 5.90
N GLN A 45 12.41 -7.41 6.82
CA GLN A 45 11.25 -6.52 6.98
C GLN A 45 11.66 -5.15 7.52
N LEU A 46 12.66 -5.13 8.42
CA LEU A 46 13.23 -3.88 8.91
C LEU A 46 13.99 -3.15 7.81
N ALA A 47 14.79 -3.87 7.01
CA ALA A 47 15.52 -3.30 5.88
C ALA A 47 14.54 -2.70 4.84
N GLY A 48 13.47 -3.41 4.50
CA GLY A 48 12.42 -2.90 3.61
C GLY A 48 11.82 -1.60 4.13
N LEU A 49 11.40 -1.58 5.39
CA LEU A 49 10.85 -0.37 6.02
C LEU A 49 11.83 0.81 5.97
N ILE A 50 13.11 0.57 6.25
CA ILE A 50 14.13 1.64 6.19
C ILE A 50 14.25 2.17 4.77
N PHE A 51 14.27 1.33 3.74
CA PHE A 51 14.32 1.77 2.35
C PHE A 51 13.08 2.60 1.97
N HIS A 52 11.90 2.20 2.46
CA HIS A 52 10.65 2.92 2.27
C HIS A 52 10.73 4.34 2.84
N GLU A 53 11.07 4.47 4.11
CA GLU A 53 11.15 5.76 4.80
C GLU A 53 12.24 6.67 4.21
N LEU A 54 13.38 6.10 3.83
CA LEU A 54 14.44 6.86 3.18
C LEU A 54 14.04 7.36 1.78
N ALA A 55 13.18 6.64 1.07
CA ALA A 55 12.68 7.08 -0.23
C ALA A 55 11.92 8.41 -0.13
N HIS A 56 11.12 8.60 0.91
CA HIS A 56 10.42 9.86 1.16
C HIS A 56 11.34 11.07 1.37
N GLN A 57 12.60 10.83 1.80
CA GLN A 57 13.60 11.90 1.90
C GLN A 57 14.26 12.23 0.57
N VAL A 58 14.19 11.33 -0.41
CA VAL A 58 14.78 11.54 -1.76
C VAL A 58 13.84 12.32 -2.66
N VAL A 59 12.58 11.90 -2.77
CA VAL A 59 11.55 12.60 -3.55
C VAL A 59 10.25 12.61 -2.77
N TYR A 60 9.63 13.78 -2.67
CA TYR A 60 8.33 13.95 -2.05
C TYR A 60 7.48 14.96 -2.82
N ARG A 61 6.27 14.56 -3.18
CA ARG A 61 5.26 15.40 -3.85
C ARG A 61 4.18 15.80 -2.84
N ALA A 62 4.15 17.08 -2.49
CA ALA A 62 3.20 17.57 -1.49
C ALA A 62 1.74 17.36 -1.94
N GLY A 63 0.92 16.75 -1.07
CA GLY A 63 -0.51 16.52 -1.32
C GLY A 63 -0.85 15.32 -2.20
N ASP A 64 0.13 14.52 -2.62
CA ASP A 64 -0.09 13.34 -3.44
C ASP A 64 0.42 12.07 -2.73
N THR A 65 -0.43 11.50 -1.88
CA THR A 65 -0.10 10.29 -1.12
C THR A 65 0.17 9.11 -2.04
N THR A 66 -0.66 8.90 -3.08
CA THR A 66 -0.49 7.78 -4.01
C THR A 66 0.86 7.81 -4.71
N PHE A 67 1.29 8.98 -5.19
CA PHE A 67 2.62 9.14 -5.77
C PHE A 67 3.73 8.78 -4.77
N ASN A 68 3.68 9.37 -3.57
CA ASN A 68 4.72 9.22 -2.56
C ASN A 68 4.85 7.77 -2.07
N GLU A 69 3.73 7.13 -1.75
CA GLU A 69 3.72 5.77 -1.22
C GLU A 69 4.07 4.73 -2.29
N SER A 70 3.58 4.90 -3.53
CA SER A 70 3.95 3.99 -4.62
C SER A 70 5.42 4.12 -5.02
N PHE A 71 5.98 5.33 -5.00
CA PHE A 71 7.41 5.55 -5.19
C PHE A 71 8.22 4.87 -4.09
N ALA A 72 7.87 5.11 -2.81
CA ALA A 72 8.55 4.52 -1.67
C ALA A 72 8.46 2.98 -1.69
N SER A 73 7.29 2.41 -2.04
CA SER A 73 7.11 0.96 -2.21
C SER A 73 8.00 0.37 -3.32
N THR A 74 8.20 1.11 -4.41
CA THR A 74 9.09 0.69 -5.50
C THR A 74 10.55 0.68 -5.04
N VAL A 75 10.99 1.72 -4.33
CA VAL A 75 12.36 1.79 -3.76
C VAL A 75 12.57 0.70 -2.70
N GLU A 76 11.60 0.49 -1.83
CA GLU A 76 11.60 -0.59 -0.84
C GLU A 76 11.86 -1.96 -1.50
N ARG A 77 11.06 -2.31 -2.51
CA ARG A 77 11.15 -3.60 -3.22
C ARG A 77 12.51 -3.80 -3.88
N GLU A 78 13.01 -2.82 -4.59
CA GLU A 78 14.31 -2.89 -5.26
C GLU A 78 15.47 -2.85 -4.25
N GLY A 79 15.39 -2.01 -3.23
CA GLY A 79 16.37 -1.94 -2.14
C GLY A 79 16.46 -3.27 -1.39
N LEU A 80 15.32 -3.86 -1.04
CA LEU A 80 15.25 -5.15 -0.38
C LEU A 80 15.81 -6.27 -1.26
N ARG A 81 15.47 -6.30 -2.56
CA ARG A 81 16.01 -7.27 -3.52
C ARG A 81 17.55 -7.22 -3.55
N ARG A 82 18.15 -6.03 -3.60
CA ARG A 82 19.61 -5.85 -3.57
C ARG A 82 20.21 -6.27 -2.25
N TRP A 83 19.58 -5.90 -1.16
CA TRP A 83 20.02 -6.24 0.18
C TRP A 83 20.05 -7.77 0.39
N LEU A 84 18.99 -8.47 -0.01
CA LEU A 84 18.89 -9.92 0.05
C LEU A 84 19.94 -10.60 -0.83
N ALA A 85 20.18 -10.08 -2.04
CA ALA A 85 21.22 -10.60 -2.94
C ALA A 85 22.63 -10.50 -2.35
N LEU A 86 22.91 -9.48 -1.52
CA LEU A 86 24.20 -9.31 -0.86
C LEU A 86 24.38 -10.23 0.37
N HIS A 87 23.29 -10.55 1.06
CA HIS A 87 23.34 -11.34 2.30
C HIS A 87 23.29 -12.84 2.06
N GLY A 88 22.84 -13.29 0.90
CA GLY A 88 22.99 -14.66 0.39
C GLY A 88 22.35 -15.77 1.22
N ASP A 89 21.36 -15.45 2.10
CA ASP A 89 20.63 -16.42 2.88
C ASP A 89 19.43 -16.99 2.09
N PRO A 90 19.48 -18.26 1.64
CA PRO A 90 18.40 -18.83 0.84
C PRO A 90 17.06 -18.93 1.58
N GLU A 91 17.07 -19.12 2.90
CA GLU A 91 15.84 -19.19 3.70
C GLU A 91 15.19 -17.81 3.80
N LEU A 92 16.00 -16.79 3.97
CA LEU A 92 15.55 -15.39 4.01
C LEU A 92 14.95 -14.94 2.68
N LEU A 93 15.61 -15.33 1.56
CA LEU A 93 15.10 -15.08 0.21
C LEU A 93 13.74 -15.74 0.00
N LEU A 94 13.62 -17.03 0.36
CA LEU A 94 12.35 -17.76 0.23
C LEU A 94 11.22 -17.08 1.04
N ARG A 95 11.49 -16.68 2.28
CA ARG A 95 10.49 -15.98 3.12
C ARG A 95 10.07 -14.65 2.51
N ALA A 96 11.02 -13.85 2.03
CA ALA A 96 10.73 -12.58 1.40
C ALA A 96 9.92 -12.74 0.10
N ASP A 97 10.21 -13.78 -0.69
CA ASP A 97 9.45 -14.11 -1.90
C ASP A 97 8.01 -14.50 -1.55
N LEU A 98 7.82 -15.38 -0.56
CA LEU A 98 6.47 -15.76 -0.10
C LEU A 98 5.68 -14.57 0.46
N ASP A 99 6.30 -13.70 1.22
CA ASP A 99 5.63 -12.50 1.75
C ASP A 99 5.24 -11.53 0.60
N ARG A 100 6.10 -11.41 -0.41
CA ARG A 100 5.80 -10.60 -1.61
C ARG A 100 4.65 -11.19 -2.45
N GLU A 101 4.62 -12.51 -2.65
CA GLU A 101 3.51 -13.18 -3.34
C GLU A 101 2.19 -12.93 -2.61
N ARG A 102 2.15 -13.16 -1.30
CA ARG A 102 0.98 -12.90 -0.47
C ARG A 102 0.53 -11.44 -0.51
N GLN A 103 1.48 -10.51 -0.49
CA GLN A 103 1.19 -9.08 -0.61
C GLN A 103 0.57 -8.76 -1.97
N ASN A 104 1.11 -9.28 -3.07
CA ASN A 104 0.58 -9.04 -4.41
C ASN A 104 -0.84 -9.62 -4.54
N GLU A 105 -1.10 -10.84 -4.05
CA GLU A 105 -2.43 -11.45 -4.07
C GLU A 105 -3.42 -10.67 -3.19
N PHE A 106 -3.00 -10.18 -2.02
CA PHE A 106 -3.80 -9.31 -1.17
C PHE A 106 -4.17 -8.00 -1.88
N VAL A 107 -3.19 -7.34 -2.51
CA VAL A 107 -3.40 -6.09 -3.26
C VAL A 107 -4.36 -6.30 -4.42
N SER A 108 -4.19 -7.38 -5.20
CA SER A 108 -5.09 -7.74 -6.29
C SER A 108 -6.52 -7.98 -5.79
N LEU A 109 -6.69 -8.76 -4.72
CA LEU A 109 -7.99 -9.01 -4.12
C LEU A 109 -8.71 -7.71 -3.71
N VAL A 110 -7.98 -6.78 -3.11
CA VAL A 110 -8.56 -5.49 -2.70
C VAL A 110 -8.88 -4.61 -3.90
N ALA A 111 -8.04 -4.57 -4.93
CA ALA A 111 -8.28 -3.83 -6.16
C ALA A 111 -9.53 -4.33 -6.90
N ASP A 112 -9.66 -5.65 -7.09
CA ASP A 112 -10.84 -6.26 -7.70
C ASP A 112 -12.13 -5.94 -6.92
N SER A 113 -12.01 -5.89 -5.58
CA SER A 113 -13.13 -5.52 -4.72
C SER A 113 -13.49 -4.03 -4.88
N GLN A 114 -12.50 -3.14 -5.00
CA GLN A 114 -12.73 -1.71 -5.22
C GLN A 114 -13.45 -1.44 -6.55
N GLU A 115 -13.12 -2.18 -7.61
CA GLU A 115 -13.86 -2.12 -8.88
C GLU A 115 -15.33 -2.46 -8.66
N LYS A 116 -15.64 -3.58 -8.00
CA LYS A 116 -17.02 -3.99 -7.68
C LYS A 116 -17.78 -2.91 -6.87
N PHE A 117 -17.10 -2.27 -5.89
CA PHE A 117 -17.71 -1.17 -5.15
C PHE A 117 -17.94 0.07 -6.02
N SER A 118 -17.02 0.42 -6.90
CA SER A 118 -17.19 1.53 -7.85
C SER A 118 -18.40 1.29 -8.76
N GLU A 119 -18.49 0.12 -9.37
CA GLU A 119 -19.65 -0.27 -10.20
C GLU A 119 -20.97 -0.19 -9.42
N LEU A 120 -20.97 -0.64 -8.16
CA LEU A 120 -22.14 -0.53 -7.30
C LEU A 120 -22.56 0.94 -7.09
N TYR A 121 -21.60 1.82 -6.82
CA TYR A 121 -21.89 3.24 -6.58
C TYR A 121 -22.35 3.97 -7.85
N ASP A 122 -21.85 3.59 -9.01
CA ASP A 122 -22.23 4.15 -10.30
C ASP A 122 -23.58 3.58 -10.83
N SER A 123 -24.08 2.49 -10.22
CA SER A 123 -25.33 1.87 -10.64
C SER A 123 -26.56 2.75 -10.39
N GLU A 124 -27.66 2.49 -11.12
CA GLU A 124 -28.97 3.14 -10.95
C GLU A 124 -29.79 2.61 -9.74
N LEU A 125 -29.19 1.81 -8.87
CA LEU A 125 -29.87 1.27 -7.70
C LEU A 125 -30.23 2.37 -6.68
N SER A 126 -31.34 2.19 -5.96
CA SER A 126 -31.67 3.09 -4.85
C SER A 126 -30.61 3.01 -3.74
N THR A 127 -30.46 4.09 -2.99
CA THR A 127 -29.51 4.18 -1.85
C THR A 127 -29.65 2.99 -0.89
N GLU A 128 -30.87 2.55 -0.66
CA GLU A 128 -31.17 1.44 0.24
C GLU A 128 -30.66 0.11 -0.34
N LYS A 129 -30.84 -0.13 -1.63
CA LYS A 129 -30.30 -1.29 -2.32
C LYS A 129 -28.78 -1.26 -2.38
N LYS A 130 -28.16 -0.11 -2.68
CA LYS A 130 -26.71 0.04 -2.64
C LYS A 130 -26.12 -0.30 -1.27
N ARG A 131 -26.80 0.06 -0.18
CA ARG A 131 -26.35 -0.31 1.18
C ARG A 131 -26.38 -1.81 1.43
N LEU A 132 -27.41 -2.50 0.94
CA LEU A 132 -27.50 -3.97 1.07
C LEU A 132 -26.45 -4.67 0.21
N GLU A 133 -26.28 -4.26 -1.03
CA GLU A 133 -25.24 -4.81 -1.91
C GLU A 133 -23.83 -4.55 -1.38
N LYS A 134 -23.58 -3.37 -0.75
CA LYS A 134 -22.30 -3.09 -0.08
C LYS A 134 -21.98 -4.15 0.98
N ILE A 135 -22.96 -4.56 1.78
CA ILE A 135 -22.77 -5.61 2.79
C ILE A 135 -22.43 -6.94 2.11
N THR A 136 -23.13 -7.28 1.04
CA THR A 136 -22.86 -8.50 0.25
C THR A 136 -21.42 -8.50 -0.28
N LEU A 137 -20.97 -7.41 -0.90
CA LEU A 137 -19.59 -7.28 -1.39
C LEU A 137 -18.54 -7.39 -0.27
N GLN A 138 -18.81 -6.82 0.90
CA GLN A 138 -17.93 -6.97 2.06
C GLN A 138 -17.83 -8.42 2.56
N GLU A 139 -18.93 -9.18 2.50
CA GLU A 139 -18.94 -10.61 2.85
C GLU A 139 -18.22 -11.46 1.79
N GLU A 140 -18.39 -11.14 0.52
CA GLU A 140 -17.66 -11.78 -0.59
C GLU A 140 -16.16 -11.58 -0.45
N LEU A 141 -15.72 -10.35 -0.20
CA LEU A 141 -14.31 -10.03 0.02
C LEU A 141 -13.72 -10.84 1.19
N ARG A 142 -14.47 -11.02 2.29
CA ARG A 142 -14.03 -11.89 3.39
C ARG A 142 -13.94 -13.36 3.00
N LYS A 143 -14.85 -13.87 2.17
CA LYS A 143 -14.80 -15.25 1.68
C LYS A 143 -13.64 -15.48 0.72
N GLU A 144 -13.37 -14.52 -0.16
CA GLU A 144 -12.23 -14.57 -1.07
C GLU A 144 -10.91 -14.55 -0.29
N TYR A 145 -10.78 -13.70 0.73
CA TYR A 145 -9.63 -13.74 1.65
C TYR A 145 -9.50 -15.08 2.38
N ALA A 146 -10.61 -15.66 2.86
CA ALA A 146 -10.55 -16.97 3.51
C ALA A 146 -10.03 -18.06 2.56
N SER A 147 -10.32 -17.97 1.28
CA SER A 147 -9.79 -18.86 0.24
C SER A 147 -8.29 -18.65 0.02
N LEU A 148 -7.84 -17.39 -0.06
CA LEU A 148 -6.41 -17.06 -0.11
C LEU A 148 -5.66 -17.55 1.13
N LYS A 149 -6.24 -17.40 2.32
CA LYS A 149 -5.63 -17.90 3.56
C LYS A 149 -5.42 -19.41 3.53
N ILE A 150 -6.32 -20.17 2.90
CA ILE A 150 -6.14 -21.62 2.70
C ILE A 150 -4.96 -21.88 1.74
N SER A 151 -4.87 -21.18 0.60
CA SER A 151 -3.76 -21.34 -0.34
C SER A 151 -2.40 -20.94 0.29
N TRP A 152 -2.41 -20.04 1.26
CA TRP A 152 -1.24 -19.61 2.04
C TRP A 152 -0.93 -20.52 3.24
N GLU A 153 -1.45 -21.75 3.26
CA GLU A 153 -1.24 -22.71 4.34
C GLU A 153 -1.63 -22.17 5.73
N GLY A 154 -2.63 -21.30 5.77
CA GLY A 154 -3.16 -20.71 7.02
C GLY A 154 -2.45 -19.44 7.48
N TYR A 155 -1.61 -18.81 6.65
CA TYR A 155 -0.99 -17.53 6.99
C TYR A 155 -2.03 -16.46 7.34
N ALA A 156 -1.89 -15.86 8.52
CA ALA A 156 -2.90 -15.02 9.16
C ALA A 156 -2.50 -13.53 9.22
N GLY A 157 -1.49 -13.12 8.47
CA GLY A 157 -0.92 -11.76 8.54
C GLY A 157 -1.92 -10.63 8.25
N TYR A 158 -2.98 -10.92 7.47
CA TYR A 158 -4.02 -9.95 7.12
C TYR A 158 -5.32 -10.10 7.93
N ASP A 159 -5.42 -11.05 8.88
CA ASP A 159 -6.63 -11.26 9.70
C ASP A 159 -7.07 -9.97 10.41
N GLY A 160 -6.11 -9.21 10.94
CA GLY A 160 -6.37 -7.93 11.60
C GLY A 160 -6.97 -6.89 10.67
N TRP A 161 -6.57 -6.86 9.40
CA TRP A 161 -7.10 -5.96 8.39
C TRP A 161 -8.53 -6.37 8.00
N PHE A 162 -8.78 -7.66 7.73
CA PHE A 162 -10.10 -8.19 7.36
C PHE A 162 -11.10 -8.23 8.52
N SER A 163 -10.66 -8.11 9.77
CA SER A 163 -11.54 -7.94 10.93
C SER A 163 -12.21 -6.58 11.04
N LYS A 164 -11.74 -5.60 10.25
CA LYS A 164 -12.28 -4.24 10.18
C LYS A 164 -13.51 -4.18 9.27
N PRO A 165 -14.22 -3.04 9.22
CA PRO A 165 -15.47 -2.91 8.47
C PRO A 165 -15.37 -3.14 6.96
N LEU A 166 -14.19 -3.09 6.34
CA LEU A 166 -13.96 -3.16 4.89
C LEU A 166 -14.75 -2.08 4.14
N ASN A 167 -14.72 -0.87 4.64
CA ASN A 167 -15.35 0.29 4.03
C ASN A 167 -14.41 0.97 3.02
N ASN A 168 -14.92 1.94 2.26
CA ASN A 168 -14.14 2.62 1.22
C ASN A 168 -12.86 3.27 1.74
N ALA A 169 -12.93 3.89 2.93
CA ALA A 169 -11.76 4.53 3.54
C ALA A 169 -10.66 3.51 3.86
N GLN A 170 -11.03 2.28 4.24
CA GLN A 170 -10.06 1.20 4.46
C GLN A 170 -9.50 0.66 3.15
N LEU A 171 -10.36 0.38 2.17
CA LEU A 171 -9.94 -0.14 0.86
C LEU A 171 -8.98 0.83 0.18
N SER A 172 -9.26 2.14 0.20
CA SER A 172 -8.42 3.16 -0.44
C SER A 172 -7.01 3.26 0.15
N THR A 173 -6.76 2.78 1.37
CA THR A 173 -5.38 2.74 1.89
C THR A 173 -4.48 1.78 1.09
N VAL A 174 -5.03 0.72 0.53
CA VAL A 174 -4.26 -0.24 -0.27
C VAL A 174 -3.91 0.34 -1.64
N SER A 175 -4.87 1.03 -2.30
CA SER A 175 -4.63 1.72 -3.57
C SER A 175 -3.54 2.77 -3.45
N ALA A 176 -3.58 3.61 -2.42
CA ALA A 176 -2.61 4.67 -2.21
C ALA A 176 -1.15 4.18 -2.24
N TYR A 177 -0.91 2.96 -1.76
CA TYR A 177 0.44 2.37 -1.70
C TYR A 177 0.86 1.61 -2.97
N ASN A 178 -0.08 1.31 -3.89
CA ASN A 178 0.21 0.35 -4.95
C ASN A 178 -0.17 0.81 -6.37
N ASP A 179 -1.05 1.78 -6.55
CA ASP A 179 -1.62 2.14 -7.86
C ASP A 179 -0.56 2.57 -8.87
N LEU A 180 0.47 3.31 -8.47
CA LEU A 180 1.54 3.75 -9.35
C LEU A 180 2.81 2.88 -9.29
N VAL A 181 2.81 1.78 -8.53
CA VAL A 181 3.97 0.87 -8.47
C VAL A 181 4.32 0.28 -9.83
N PRO A 182 3.37 -0.19 -10.69
CA PRO A 182 3.70 -0.65 -12.04
C PRO A 182 4.41 0.44 -12.86
N PHE A 183 3.89 1.66 -12.84
CA PHE A 183 4.47 2.80 -13.53
C PHE A 183 5.90 3.10 -13.06
N PHE A 184 6.14 3.16 -11.74
CA PHE A 184 7.49 3.39 -11.22
C PHE A 184 8.45 2.23 -11.48
N ASN A 185 7.96 0.99 -11.55
CA ASN A 185 8.78 -0.15 -11.99
C ASN A 185 9.22 0.01 -13.45
N ASP A 186 8.34 0.48 -14.33
CA ASP A 186 8.68 0.74 -15.73
C ASP A 186 9.72 1.87 -15.85
N GLU A 187 9.58 2.92 -15.06
CA GLU A 187 10.56 4.00 -14.99
C GLU A 187 11.94 3.53 -14.47
N LEU A 188 11.96 2.63 -13.48
CA LEU A 188 13.19 2.01 -12.99
C LEU A 188 13.83 1.08 -14.04
N ASN A 189 13.01 0.29 -14.73
CA ASN A 189 13.47 -0.59 -15.80
C ASN A 189 14.03 0.22 -16.99
N ALA A 190 13.43 1.36 -17.32
CA ALA A 190 13.88 2.25 -18.41
C ALA A 190 15.31 2.79 -18.19
N VAL A 191 15.79 2.80 -16.94
CA VAL A 191 17.16 3.16 -16.57
C VAL A 191 18.02 1.96 -16.17
N ALA A 192 17.62 0.74 -16.58
CA ALA A 192 18.32 -0.50 -16.27
C ALA A 192 18.58 -0.72 -14.77
N GLY A 193 17.70 -0.23 -13.93
CA GLY A 193 17.78 -0.36 -12.47
C GLY A 193 18.78 0.62 -11.80
N ASP A 194 19.32 1.62 -12.50
CA ASP A 194 20.18 2.64 -11.89
C ASP A 194 19.36 3.58 -11.01
N LEU A 195 19.49 3.44 -9.67
CA LEU A 195 18.69 4.18 -8.71
C LEU A 195 18.90 5.69 -8.79
N GLU A 196 20.12 6.17 -9.04
CA GLU A 196 20.34 7.62 -9.17
C GLU A 196 19.62 8.21 -10.37
N SER A 197 19.65 7.53 -11.51
CA SER A 197 18.92 7.95 -12.71
C SER A 197 17.40 7.83 -12.50
N PHE A 198 16.95 6.80 -11.79
CA PHE A 198 15.57 6.63 -11.40
C PHE A 198 15.07 7.79 -10.52
N TYR A 199 15.82 8.16 -9.48
CA TYR A 199 15.44 9.28 -8.61
C TYR A 199 15.34 10.60 -9.35
N ARG A 200 16.27 10.89 -10.27
CA ARG A 200 16.21 12.10 -11.13
C ARG A 200 14.97 12.11 -12.02
N ARG A 201 14.55 10.95 -12.55
CA ARG A 201 13.30 10.83 -13.33
C ARG A 201 12.08 11.07 -12.46
N VAL A 202 12.01 10.42 -11.31
CA VAL A 202 10.89 10.58 -10.37
C VAL A 202 10.81 12.01 -9.84
N GLU A 203 11.94 12.68 -9.58
CA GLU A 203 11.97 14.09 -9.22
C GLU A 203 11.40 14.98 -10.35
N ALA A 204 11.67 14.66 -11.60
CA ALA A 204 11.06 15.38 -12.72
C ALA A 204 9.55 15.12 -12.80
N LEU A 205 9.11 13.87 -12.63
CA LEU A 205 7.69 13.48 -12.61
C LEU A 205 6.92 14.16 -11.46
N SER A 206 7.55 14.35 -10.31
CA SER A 206 6.91 14.99 -9.16
C SER A 206 6.52 16.46 -9.39
N LYS A 207 7.07 17.10 -10.43
CA LYS A 207 6.81 18.49 -10.81
C LYS A 207 5.72 18.64 -11.87
N LEU A 208 5.25 17.54 -12.46
CA LEU A 208 4.17 17.55 -13.46
C LEU A 208 2.83 17.86 -12.78
N ASP A 209 1.88 18.37 -13.53
CA ASP A 209 0.51 18.45 -13.01
C ASP A 209 -0.15 17.06 -12.96
N ALA A 210 -1.32 16.97 -12.31
CA ALA A 210 -1.99 15.68 -12.10
C ALA A 210 -2.47 15.05 -13.42
N ALA A 211 -2.85 15.85 -14.43
CA ALA A 211 -3.33 15.36 -15.72
C ALA A 211 -2.16 14.83 -16.56
N GLU A 212 -1.03 15.53 -16.55
CA GLU A 212 0.21 15.09 -17.20
C GLU A 212 0.71 13.77 -16.63
N LEU A 213 0.72 13.65 -15.28
CA LEU A 213 1.15 12.44 -14.61
C LEU A 213 0.21 11.27 -14.93
N ALA A 214 -1.12 11.48 -14.84
CA ALA A 214 -2.10 10.45 -15.16
C ALA A 214 -2.00 9.98 -16.62
N PHE A 215 -1.72 10.88 -17.56
CA PHE A 215 -1.50 10.52 -18.97
C PHE A 215 -0.25 9.63 -19.17
N LEU A 216 0.81 9.85 -18.41
CA LEU A 216 2.04 9.04 -18.49
C LEU A 216 1.91 7.69 -17.77
N ALA A 217 1.08 7.64 -16.72
CA ALA A 217 0.90 6.44 -15.91
C ALA A 217 -0.12 5.44 -16.52
N GLY A 218 -0.82 5.83 -17.59
CA GLY A 218 -1.70 4.91 -18.33
C GLY A 218 -3.13 5.14 -18.27
#